data_568b0f01d8b9fe989266c540f302e818
#
_entry.id   568b0f01d8b9fe989266c540f302e818
#
_cell.length_a   1.000
_cell.length_b   1.000
_cell.length_c   1.000
_cell.angle_alpha   90.00
_cell.angle_beta   90.00
_cell.angle_gamma   90.00
#
_symmetry.space_group_name_H-M   'P 1'
#
loop_
_entity.id
_entity.type
_entity.pdbx_description
1 polymer ?
#
loop_
_entity_poly.entity_id
_entity_poly.type
_entity_poly.pdbx_seq_one_letter_code
_entity_poly.pdbx_strand_id
1 'polypeptide(L)'
;MDHLDALENKSIYIIREAYYRFKNIAMLWSVGKDSTTLLWLIRKAFFGKIPFPIIHIDTSYKFPDMYEFRDRLAREWNFPLIVGRNEEKLAAGMSPSSGMKLECCTELKTNALKQVIDKYKFKAIFLGIRRDEHGIRAKERYFSPRDDQFQWNYENQPAEIWDQYKSYLDKEEHYRVHPILHFTELDIWKYIQRENLPIIHLYLAKEGKRYRSIGCVPCCSPIESSATTIEDMINEVAASKTSERAGRAQDKENIYTMQKLRALGYM
;
A
#
# COMPACT_ATOMS: atom_id res chain seq x y z
N MET A 1 -20.22 -19.50 -2.38
CA MET A 1 -19.25 -18.42 -2.10
C MET A 1 -17.87 -19.05 -2.16
N ASP A 2 -17.07 -18.64 -3.12
CA ASP A 2 -15.69 -19.15 -3.26
C ASP A 2 -14.71 -18.43 -2.32
N HIS A 3 -13.44 -18.85 -2.34
CA HIS A 3 -12.40 -18.27 -1.49
C HIS A 3 -12.22 -16.76 -1.74
N LEU A 4 -12.18 -16.32 -2.98
CA LEU A 4 -12.00 -14.91 -3.33
C LEU A 4 -13.23 -14.07 -2.94
N ASP A 5 -14.44 -14.64 -3.03
CA ASP A 5 -15.66 -13.97 -2.53
C ASP A 5 -15.59 -13.74 -1.02
N ALA A 6 -15.10 -14.71 -0.26
CA ALA A 6 -14.95 -14.57 1.19
C ALA A 6 -13.95 -13.45 1.53
N LEU A 7 -12.82 -13.39 0.82
CA LEU A 7 -11.82 -12.33 1.00
C LEU A 7 -12.39 -10.95 0.64
N GLU A 8 -13.09 -10.85 -0.48
CA GLU A 8 -13.74 -9.62 -0.94
C GLU A 8 -14.78 -9.12 0.06
N ASN A 9 -15.69 -10.00 0.50
CA ASN A 9 -16.76 -9.64 1.44
C ASN A 9 -16.19 -9.11 2.76
N LYS A 10 -15.14 -9.73 3.29
CA LYS A 10 -14.45 -9.25 4.49
C LYS A 10 -13.83 -7.87 4.26
N SER A 11 -13.18 -7.65 3.13
CA SER A 11 -12.60 -6.36 2.79
C SER A 11 -13.66 -5.26 2.67
N ILE A 12 -14.76 -5.54 1.98
CA ILE A 12 -15.89 -4.60 1.81
C ILE A 12 -16.50 -4.25 3.17
N TYR A 13 -16.66 -5.24 4.06
CA TYR A 13 -17.14 -5.00 5.42
C TYR A 13 -16.22 -4.01 6.17
N ILE A 14 -14.90 -4.27 6.19
CA ILE A 14 -13.90 -3.41 6.84
C ILE A 14 -13.90 -1.99 6.25
N ILE A 15 -13.99 -1.87 4.92
CA ILE A 15 -14.03 -0.58 4.24
C ILE A 15 -15.25 0.24 4.66
N ARG A 16 -16.43 -0.36 4.66
CA ARG A 16 -17.68 0.31 5.04
C ARG A 16 -17.71 0.69 6.52
N GLU A 17 -17.21 -0.20 7.40
CA GLU A 17 -17.10 0.08 8.82
C GLU A 17 -16.20 1.27 9.10
N ALA A 18 -15.00 1.29 8.51
CA ALA A 18 -14.07 2.40 8.64
C ALA A 18 -14.63 3.72 8.09
N TYR A 19 -15.27 3.69 6.92
CA TYR A 19 -15.88 4.87 6.31
C TYR A 19 -16.99 5.46 7.18
N TYR A 20 -17.86 4.61 7.71
CA TYR A 20 -18.92 5.05 8.62
C TYR A 20 -18.35 5.68 9.88
N ARG A 21 -17.30 5.05 10.43
CA ARG A 21 -16.74 5.42 11.74
C ARG A 21 -15.89 6.69 11.71
N PHE A 22 -14.99 6.81 10.76
CA PHE A 22 -13.99 7.88 10.76
C PHE A 22 -14.42 9.14 10.02
N LYS A 23 -15.40 9.08 9.13
CA LYS A 23 -15.92 10.21 8.33
C LYS A 23 -14.88 10.94 7.48
N ASN A 24 -13.81 11.48 8.08
CA ASN A 24 -12.69 12.11 7.37
C ASN A 24 -11.57 11.11 7.12
N ILE A 25 -11.70 10.35 6.04
CA ILE A 25 -10.82 9.25 5.67
C ILE A 25 -10.29 9.44 4.25
N ALA A 26 -9.11 8.91 3.98
CA ALA A 26 -8.54 8.84 2.64
C ALA A 26 -7.92 7.45 2.39
N MET A 27 -7.51 7.17 1.18
CA MET A 27 -6.75 5.96 0.86
C MET A 27 -5.37 6.35 0.34
N LEU A 28 -4.33 5.69 0.84
CA LEU A 28 -2.99 5.79 0.27
C LEU A 28 -2.82 4.81 -0.90
N TRP A 29 -2.55 5.35 -2.08
CA TRP A 29 -2.35 4.58 -3.30
C TRP A 29 -0.91 4.67 -3.80
N SER A 30 -0.17 3.59 -3.63
CA SER A 30 1.22 3.48 -4.10
C SER A 30 1.34 3.16 -5.59
N VAL A 31 0.20 2.98 -6.27
CA VAL A 31 0.09 2.57 -7.69
C VAL A 31 0.59 1.13 -7.94
N GLY A 32 0.88 0.37 -6.89
CA GLY A 32 1.21 -1.05 -6.97
C GLY A 32 -0.03 -1.95 -7.04
N LYS A 33 0.15 -3.24 -7.35
CA LYS A 33 -0.92 -4.23 -7.50
C LYS A 33 -1.87 -4.29 -6.29
N ASP A 34 -1.30 -4.33 -5.08
CA ASP A 34 -2.08 -4.48 -3.84
C ASP A 34 -2.96 -3.24 -3.57
N SER A 35 -2.36 -2.06 -3.68
CA SER A 35 -3.10 -0.81 -3.48
C SER A 35 -4.11 -0.54 -4.61
N THR A 36 -3.87 -1.01 -5.83
CA THR A 36 -4.85 -0.93 -6.93
C THR A 36 -6.01 -1.91 -6.70
N THR A 37 -5.73 -3.10 -6.19
CA THR A 37 -6.78 -4.05 -5.77
C THR A 37 -7.62 -3.45 -4.63
N LEU A 38 -7.01 -2.80 -3.64
CA LEU A 38 -7.76 -2.11 -2.59
C LEU A 38 -8.62 -0.97 -3.14
N LEU A 39 -8.10 -0.20 -4.09
CA LEU A 39 -8.86 0.88 -4.74
C LEU A 39 -10.09 0.35 -5.48
N TRP A 40 -9.96 -0.80 -6.13
CA TRP A 40 -11.09 -1.51 -6.76
C TRP A 40 -12.11 -1.99 -5.73
N LEU A 41 -11.67 -2.60 -4.64
CA LEU A 41 -12.54 -3.04 -3.55
C LEU A 41 -13.31 -1.86 -2.93
N ILE A 42 -12.68 -0.70 -2.78
CA ILE A 42 -13.36 0.54 -2.35
C ILE A 42 -14.43 0.92 -3.38
N ARG A 43 -14.12 0.91 -4.66
CA ARG A 43 -15.09 1.20 -5.72
C ARG A 43 -16.26 0.24 -5.71
N LYS A 44 -16.05 -1.06 -5.47
CA LYS A 44 -17.13 -2.06 -5.29
C LYS A 44 -17.93 -1.80 -4.01
N ALA A 45 -17.27 -1.48 -2.89
CA ALA A 45 -17.92 -1.20 -1.62
C ALA A 45 -18.95 -0.06 -1.70
N PHE A 46 -18.75 0.90 -2.63
CA PHE A 46 -19.61 2.06 -2.84
C PHE A 46 -20.24 2.09 -4.25
N PHE A 47 -20.54 0.91 -4.80
CA PHE A 47 -21.32 0.76 -6.04
C PHE A 47 -20.78 1.58 -7.23
N GLY A 48 -19.48 1.50 -7.45
CA GLY A 48 -18.78 2.16 -8.56
C GLY A 48 -18.25 3.56 -8.24
N LYS A 49 -18.49 4.09 -7.04
CA LYS A 49 -17.99 5.40 -6.59
C LYS A 49 -16.81 5.25 -5.64
N ILE A 50 -15.99 6.29 -5.55
CA ILE A 50 -14.93 6.42 -4.55
C ILE A 50 -15.24 7.71 -3.76
N PRO A 51 -15.82 7.60 -2.54
CA PRO A 51 -16.44 8.73 -1.85
C PRO A 51 -15.48 9.60 -1.03
N PHE A 52 -14.17 9.38 -1.13
CA PHE A 52 -13.13 10.10 -0.39
C PHE A 52 -11.85 10.25 -1.23
N PRO A 53 -10.93 11.15 -0.85
CA PRO A 53 -9.71 11.39 -1.60
C PRO A 53 -8.76 10.18 -1.60
N ILE A 54 -8.04 10.04 -2.72
CA ILE A 54 -6.94 9.10 -2.88
C ILE A 54 -5.64 9.88 -2.82
N ILE A 55 -4.73 9.45 -1.95
CA ILE A 55 -3.43 10.09 -1.73
C ILE A 55 -2.36 9.30 -2.48
N HIS A 56 -1.56 9.96 -3.29
CA HIS A 56 -0.32 9.43 -3.85
C HIS A 56 0.87 10.20 -3.30
N ILE A 57 1.80 9.52 -2.62
CA ILE A 57 3.06 10.14 -2.21
C ILE A 57 4.07 10.00 -3.34
N ASP A 58 4.41 11.13 -3.92
CA ASP A 58 5.37 11.23 -5.01
C ASP A 58 6.75 11.61 -4.46
N THR A 59 7.69 10.71 -4.65
CA THR A 59 9.10 10.91 -4.26
C THR A 59 9.95 11.51 -5.38
N SER A 60 9.36 11.80 -6.55
CA SER A 60 10.04 12.23 -7.78
C SER A 60 10.97 11.19 -8.41
N TYR A 61 11.04 9.99 -7.86
CA TYR A 61 11.93 8.89 -8.32
C TYR A 61 11.15 7.64 -8.75
N LYS A 62 9.89 7.79 -9.14
CA LYS A 62 9.06 6.68 -9.63
C LYS A 62 9.34 6.39 -11.10
N PHE A 63 8.92 5.22 -11.56
CA PHE A 63 8.91 4.91 -13.00
C PHE A 63 7.91 5.83 -13.73
N PRO A 64 8.23 6.32 -14.95
CA PRO A 64 7.29 7.11 -15.77
C PRO A 64 5.93 6.45 -15.92
N ASP A 65 5.91 5.14 -16.17
CA ASP A 65 4.71 4.32 -16.31
C ASP A 65 3.77 4.40 -15.10
N MET A 66 4.31 4.62 -13.91
CA MET A 66 3.50 4.79 -12.69
C MET A 66 2.73 6.11 -12.71
N TYR A 67 3.31 7.18 -13.22
CA TYR A 67 2.63 8.48 -13.34
C TYR A 67 1.52 8.41 -14.39
N GLU A 68 1.80 7.83 -15.56
CA GLU A 68 0.81 7.65 -16.62
C GLU A 68 -0.37 6.79 -16.17
N PHE A 69 -0.07 5.66 -15.53
CA PHE A 69 -1.09 4.75 -14.98
C PHE A 69 -1.94 5.45 -13.92
N ARG A 70 -1.30 6.18 -12.99
CA ARG A 70 -1.96 6.94 -11.94
C ARG A 70 -2.95 7.96 -12.53
N ASP A 71 -2.48 8.80 -13.43
CA ASP A 71 -3.26 9.91 -13.96
C ASP A 71 -4.37 9.42 -14.89
N ARG A 72 -4.13 8.34 -15.64
CA ARG A 72 -5.14 7.67 -16.43
C ARG A 72 -6.25 7.10 -15.55
N LEU A 73 -5.90 6.31 -14.55
CA LEU A 73 -6.89 5.64 -13.70
C LEU A 73 -7.68 6.64 -12.85
N ALA A 74 -7.06 7.72 -12.41
CA ALA A 74 -7.75 8.80 -11.68
C ALA A 74 -8.84 9.45 -12.54
N ARG A 75 -8.59 9.65 -13.85
CA ARG A 75 -9.60 10.17 -14.78
C ARG A 75 -10.69 9.14 -15.08
N GLU A 76 -10.29 7.91 -15.41
CA GLU A 76 -11.24 6.84 -15.79
C GLU A 76 -12.20 6.47 -14.65
N TRP A 77 -11.71 6.42 -13.42
CA TRP A 77 -12.52 6.06 -12.25
C TRP A 77 -13.06 7.26 -11.50
N ASN A 78 -12.77 8.45 -11.97
CA ASN A 78 -13.31 9.75 -11.50
C ASN A 78 -13.23 9.92 -9.97
N PHE A 79 -12.01 9.89 -9.42
CA PHE A 79 -11.79 10.13 -8.00
C PHE A 79 -10.87 11.34 -7.75
N PRO A 80 -11.05 12.07 -6.63
CA PRO A 80 -10.16 13.14 -6.25
C PRO A 80 -8.79 12.58 -5.86
N LEU A 81 -7.73 13.03 -6.56
CA LEU A 81 -6.35 12.63 -6.32
C LEU A 81 -5.59 13.75 -5.62
N ILE A 82 -4.99 13.43 -4.47
CA ILE A 82 -4.06 14.30 -3.75
C ILE A 82 -2.66 13.76 -3.97
N VAL A 83 -1.78 14.57 -4.56
CA VAL A 83 -0.36 14.23 -4.70
C VAL A 83 0.41 14.94 -3.58
N GLY A 84 0.99 14.17 -2.67
CA GLY A 84 1.82 14.66 -1.58
C GLY A 84 3.30 14.53 -1.90
N ARG A 85 4.08 15.57 -1.60
CA ARG A 85 5.55 15.61 -1.73
C ARG A 85 6.17 16.31 -0.54
N ASN A 86 7.39 15.93 -0.17
CA ASN A 86 8.22 16.73 0.72
C ASN A 86 9.10 17.64 -0.14
N GLU A 87 8.55 18.78 -0.55
CA GLU A 87 9.21 19.71 -1.49
C GLU A 87 10.50 20.27 -0.91
N GLU A 88 10.54 20.55 0.40
CA GLU A 88 11.73 21.05 1.09
C GLU A 88 12.92 20.08 0.97
N LYS A 89 12.69 18.80 1.24
CA LYS A 89 13.72 17.78 1.18
C LYS A 89 14.14 17.44 -0.25
N LEU A 90 13.19 17.48 -1.19
CA LEU A 90 13.51 17.33 -2.61
C LEU A 90 14.37 18.49 -3.12
N ALA A 91 14.04 19.73 -2.76
CA ALA A 91 14.83 20.92 -3.12
C ALA A 91 16.23 20.91 -2.47
N ALA A 92 16.36 20.31 -1.28
CA ALA A 92 17.64 20.09 -0.61
C ALA A 92 18.48 18.95 -1.24
N GLY A 93 18.02 18.35 -2.35
CA GLY A 93 18.75 17.31 -3.10
C GLY A 93 18.60 15.90 -2.52
N MET A 94 17.65 15.66 -1.60
CA MET A 94 17.43 14.32 -1.05
C MET A 94 16.95 13.35 -2.15
N SER A 95 17.64 12.22 -2.25
CA SER A 95 17.37 11.20 -3.27
C SER A 95 17.60 9.80 -2.72
N PRO A 96 17.08 8.75 -3.36
CA PRO A 96 17.40 7.37 -3.01
C PRO A 96 18.88 7.00 -3.14
N SER A 97 19.68 7.83 -3.78
CA SER A 97 21.13 7.64 -3.99
C SER A 97 21.99 8.48 -3.05
N SER A 98 21.41 9.44 -2.32
CA SER A 98 22.15 10.43 -1.51
C SER A 98 22.44 10.03 -0.06
N GLY A 99 22.14 8.80 0.34
CA GLY A 99 22.35 8.37 1.73
C GLY A 99 21.67 7.06 2.11
N MET A 100 21.45 6.86 3.40
CA MET A 100 20.76 5.66 3.91
C MET A 100 19.31 5.62 3.44
N LYS A 101 18.84 4.42 3.03
CA LYS A 101 17.45 4.22 2.60
C LYS A 101 16.43 4.53 3.70
N LEU A 102 16.81 4.31 4.94
CA LEU A 102 16.00 4.67 6.11
C LEU A 102 15.64 6.17 6.09
N GLU A 103 16.65 7.03 5.98
CA GLU A 103 16.47 8.48 5.98
C GLU A 103 15.65 8.96 4.78
N CYS A 104 16.02 8.54 3.58
CA CYS A 104 15.30 8.89 2.36
C CYS A 104 13.82 8.45 2.42
N CYS A 105 13.54 7.22 2.89
CA CYS A 105 12.16 6.74 3.02
C CYS A 105 11.41 7.49 4.13
N THR A 106 12.07 7.86 5.23
CA THR A 106 11.45 8.66 6.28
C THR A 106 11.05 10.03 5.75
N GLU A 107 11.96 10.72 5.09
CA GLU A 107 11.71 12.09 4.62
C GLU A 107 10.75 12.15 3.43
N LEU A 108 11.04 11.39 2.37
CA LEU A 108 10.29 11.49 1.11
C LEU A 108 8.96 10.71 1.10
N LYS A 109 8.72 9.82 2.08
CA LYS A 109 7.47 9.04 2.14
C LYS A 109 6.73 9.26 3.45
N THR A 110 7.37 8.97 4.59
CA THR A 110 6.69 9.04 5.89
C THR A 110 6.33 10.47 6.24
N ASN A 111 7.29 11.40 6.19
CA ASN A 111 7.04 12.80 6.51
C ASN A 111 6.15 13.49 5.47
N ALA A 112 6.31 13.17 4.18
CA ALA A 112 5.38 13.65 3.16
C ALA A 112 3.93 13.20 3.42
N LEU A 113 3.73 11.94 3.86
CA LEU A 113 2.40 11.47 4.22
C LEU A 113 1.87 12.16 5.49
N LYS A 114 2.71 12.35 6.52
CA LYS A 114 2.34 13.10 7.73
C LYS A 114 1.86 14.52 7.38
N GLN A 115 2.61 15.24 6.53
CA GLN A 115 2.22 16.57 6.05
C GLN A 115 0.83 16.59 5.38
N VAL A 116 0.53 15.57 4.56
CA VAL A 116 -0.79 15.45 3.92
C VAL A 116 -1.89 15.18 4.96
N ILE A 117 -1.64 14.24 5.89
CA ILE A 117 -2.61 13.92 6.95
C ILE A 117 -2.91 15.16 7.80
N ASP A 118 -1.88 15.89 8.20
CA ASP A 118 -2.00 17.10 9.01
C ASP A 118 -2.72 18.23 8.28
N LYS A 119 -2.40 18.41 6.99
CA LYS A 119 -3.03 19.44 6.15
C LYS A 119 -4.53 19.22 5.99
N TYR A 120 -4.96 17.98 5.74
CA TYR A 120 -6.35 17.63 5.48
C TYR A 120 -7.08 17.10 6.71
N LYS A 121 -6.37 16.93 7.85
CA LYS A 121 -6.92 16.43 9.12
C LYS A 121 -7.58 15.05 9.01
N PHE A 122 -7.03 14.17 8.17
CA PHE A 122 -7.55 12.83 8.04
C PHE A 122 -7.45 12.06 9.36
N LYS A 123 -8.55 11.41 9.75
CA LYS A 123 -8.64 10.59 10.97
C LYS A 123 -8.26 9.14 10.73
N ALA A 124 -8.37 8.69 9.50
CA ALA A 124 -7.92 7.36 9.10
C ALA A 124 -7.42 7.31 7.66
N ILE A 125 -6.51 6.38 7.38
CA ILE A 125 -5.99 6.12 6.03
C ILE A 125 -6.09 4.63 5.73
N PHE A 126 -6.73 4.29 4.62
CA PHE A 126 -6.67 2.94 4.07
C PHE A 126 -5.31 2.65 3.44
N LEU A 127 -4.75 1.48 3.74
CA LEU A 127 -3.49 1.00 3.16
C LEU A 127 -3.64 -0.42 2.60
N GLY A 128 -3.09 -0.63 1.41
CA GLY A 128 -3.04 -1.93 0.74
C GLY A 128 -1.81 -2.73 1.14
N ILE A 129 -1.74 -3.21 2.39
CA ILE A 129 -0.69 -4.13 2.87
C ILE A 129 -1.27 -5.50 3.18
N ARG A 130 -0.44 -6.53 3.14
CA ARG A 130 -0.80 -7.92 3.44
C ARG A 130 0.14 -8.50 4.51
N ARG A 131 -0.35 -9.51 5.25
CA ARG A 131 0.45 -10.21 6.28
C ARG A 131 1.61 -11.01 5.69
N ASP A 132 1.41 -11.63 4.51
CA ASP A 132 2.40 -12.49 3.86
C ASP A 132 3.56 -11.72 3.21
N GLU A 133 3.40 -10.41 3.00
CA GLU A 133 4.39 -9.58 2.29
C GLU A 133 5.71 -9.41 3.08
N HIS A 134 5.61 -9.29 4.41
CA HIS A 134 6.76 -9.10 5.29
C HIS A 134 6.41 -9.39 6.76
N GLY A 135 7.32 -10.03 7.52
CA GLY A 135 7.09 -10.43 8.91
C GLY A 135 6.63 -9.30 9.85
N ILE A 136 7.09 -8.06 9.63
CA ILE A 136 6.60 -6.90 10.39
C ILE A 136 5.14 -6.59 10.06
N ARG A 137 4.72 -6.74 8.79
CA ARG A 137 3.33 -6.52 8.38
C ARG A 137 2.40 -7.60 8.90
N ALA A 138 2.91 -8.80 9.15
CA ALA A 138 2.15 -9.88 9.78
C ALA A 138 1.62 -9.52 11.18
N LYS A 139 2.29 -8.60 11.88
CA LYS A 139 1.93 -8.13 13.22
C LYS A 139 0.88 -7.01 13.23
N GLU A 140 0.51 -6.47 12.08
CA GLU A 140 -0.50 -5.40 11.98
C GLU A 140 -1.91 -5.88 12.27
N ARG A 141 -2.77 -4.94 12.64
CA ARG A 141 -4.21 -5.09 12.84
C ARG A 141 -4.99 -4.50 11.66
N TYR A 142 -6.25 -4.91 11.48
CA TYR A 142 -7.13 -4.28 10.50
C TYR A 142 -7.36 -2.81 10.82
N PHE A 143 -7.56 -2.49 12.12
CA PHE A 143 -7.67 -1.14 12.64
C PHE A 143 -6.47 -0.88 13.57
N SER A 144 -5.44 -0.25 13.05
CA SER A 144 -4.17 -0.05 13.73
C SER A 144 -4.00 1.41 14.14
N PRO A 145 -4.13 1.74 15.44
CA PRO A 145 -3.98 3.11 15.92
C PRO A 145 -2.54 3.59 15.79
N ARG A 146 -2.39 4.89 15.65
CA ARG A 146 -1.14 5.65 15.74
C ARG A 146 -1.34 6.75 16.77
N ASP A 147 -0.30 7.05 17.53
CA ASP A 147 -0.31 8.18 18.45
C ASP A 147 -0.26 9.53 17.71
N ASP A 148 -0.24 10.62 18.47
CA ASP A 148 -0.14 12.01 17.97
C ASP A 148 1.12 12.27 17.15
N GLN A 149 2.17 11.46 17.34
CA GLN A 149 3.42 11.50 16.56
C GLN A 149 3.41 10.52 15.38
N PHE A 150 2.28 9.88 15.08
CA PHE A 150 2.10 8.85 14.05
C PHE A 150 2.89 7.56 14.30
N GLN A 151 3.35 7.32 15.53
CA GLN A 151 4.11 6.13 15.88
C GLN A 151 3.18 4.94 16.11
N TRP A 152 3.69 3.77 15.82
CA TRP A 152 2.98 2.51 16.01
C TRP A 152 3.42 1.84 17.31
N ASN A 153 2.50 1.71 18.25
CA ASN A 153 2.70 0.90 19.43
C ASN A 153 2.41 -0.57 19.09
N TYR A 154 3.44 -1.31 18.71
CA TYR A 154 3.33 -2.72 18.31
C TYR A 154 3.25 -3.69 19.50
N GLU A 155 3.54 -3.24 20.72
CA GLU A 155 3.46 -4.04 21.94
C GLU A 155 2.04 -4.06 22.49
N ASN A 156 1.37 -2.92 22.49
CA ASN A 156 0.01 -2.75 23.02
C ASN A 156 -0.98 -2.50 21.87
N GLN A 157 -1.28 -3.53 21.11
CA GLN A 157 -2.25 -3.46 20.04
C GLN A 157 -3.64 -3.91 20.50
N PRO A 158 -4.74 -3.30 19.99
CA PRO A 158 -6.08 -3.75 20.31
C PRO A 158 -6.29 -5.19 19.82
N ALA A 159 -7.04 -5.96 20.60
CA ALA A 159 -7.50 -7.28 20.18
C ALA A 159 -8.53 -7.16 19.04
N GLU A 160 -8.46 -8.08 18.08
CA GLU A 160 -9.42 -8.20 16.97
C GLU A 160 -10.03 -9.62 16.99
N ILE A 161 -10.63 -9.97 18.14
CA ILE A 161 -11.29 -11.25 18.34
C ILE A 161 -12.70 -11.19 17.74
N TRP A 162 -13.12 -12.22 17.01
CA TRP A 162 -14.44 -12.33 16.36
C TRP A 162 -14.79 -11.15 15.45
N ASP A 163 -13.78 -10.61 14.71
CA ASP A 163 -13.94 -9.44 13.84
C ASP A 163 -14.50 -8.19 14.55
N GLN A 164 -14.28 -8.06 15.86
CA GLN A 164 -14.58 -6.85 16.60
C GLN A 164 -13.37 -5.91 16.57
N TYR A 165 -13.56 -4.74 15.99
CA TYR A 165 -12.47 -3.78 15.78
C TYR A 165 -12.56 -2.60 16.74
N LYS A 166 -11.43 -2.22 17.36
CA LYS A 166 -11.35 -0.95 18.08
C LYS A 166 -11.34 0.19 17.04
N SER A 167 -12.45 0.88 16.91
CA SER A 167 -12.68 1.93 15.92
C SER A 167 -13.05 3.29 16.53
N TYR A 168 -12.88 3.48 17.84
CA TYR A 168 -13.05 4.79 18.46
C TYR A 168 -11.68 5.49 18.60
N LEU A 169 -11.70 6.81 18.41
CA LEU A 169 -10.53 7.67 18.53
C LEU A 169 -10.44 8.25 19.93
N ASP A 170 -9.29 8.17 20.55
CA ASP A 170 -8.87 9.17 21.52
C ASP A 170 -8.53 10.48 20.77
N LYS A 171 -8.52 11.62 21.45
CA LYS A 171 -8.51 12.95 20.79
C LYS A 171 -7.36 13.18 19.80
N GLU A 172 -6.26 12.45 19.92
CA GLU A 172 -5.01 12.68 19.21
C GLU A 172 -4.57 11.49 18.34
N GLU A 173 -5.37 10.44 18.26
CA GLU A 173 -5.05 9.25 17.49
C GLU A 173 -5.47 9.36 16.02
N HIS A 174 -4.68 8.72 15.18
CA HIS A 174 -4.92 8.48 13.76
C HIS A 174 -4.93 6.97 13.51
N TYR A 175 -5.82 6.49 12.64
CA TYR A 175 -5.91 5.07 12.33
C TYR A 175 -5.32 4.74 10.95
N ARG A 176 -4.61 3.61 10.89
CA ARG A 176 -4.29 2.91 9.66
C ARG A 176 -5.24 1.73 9.51
N VAL A 177 -5.98 1.68 8.41
CA VAL A 177 -6.93 0.61 8.15
C VAL A 177 -6.42 -0.25 7.00
N HIS A 178 -6.39 -1.57 7.20
CA HIS A 178 -5.75 -2.53 6.30
C HIS A 178 -6.77 -3.55 5.74
N PRO A 179 -7.67 -3.19 4.81
CA PRO A 179 -8.78 -4.05 4.41
C PRO A 179 -8.37 -5.34 3.71
N ILE A 180 -7.18 -5.39 3.08
CA ILE A 180 -6.67 -6.58 2.38
C ILE A 180 -5.58 -7.33 3.16
N LEU A 181 -5.49 -7.12 4.47
CA LEU A 181 -4.45 -7.69 5.32
C LEU A 181 -4.42 -9.23 5.31
N HIS A 182 -5.54 -9.86 5.01
CA HIS A 182 -5.76 -11.31 4.98
C HIS A 182 -5.54 -11.95 3.58
N PHE A 183 -5.32 -11.14 2.53
CA PHE A 183 -4.94 -11.66 1.23
C PHE A 183 -3.51 -12.16 1.22
N THR A 184 -3.23 -13.16 0.37
CA THR A 184 -1.87 -13.53 -0.04
C THR A 184 -1.51 -12.87 -1.37
N GLU A 185 -0.22 -12.89 -1.75
CA GLU A 185 0.20 -12.43 -3.08
C GLU A 185 -0.52 -13.18 -4.20
N LEU A 186 -0.69 -14.48 -4.01
CA LEU A 186 -1.40 -15.33 -4.97
C LEU A 186 -2.87 -14.95 -5.09
N ASP A 187 -3.53 -14.63 -3.97
CA ASP A 187 -4.92 -14.17 -3.97
C ASP A 187 -5.07 -12.85 -4.71
N ILE A 188 -4.13 -11.92 -4.55
CA ILE A 188 -4.13 -10.66 -5.29
C ILE A 188 -4.07 -10.89 -6.80
N TRP A 189 -3.17 -11.76 -7.27
CA TRP A 189 -3.07 -12.05 -8.71
C TRP A 189 -4.30 -12.76 -9.26
N LYS A 190 -4.85 -13.74 -8.54
CA LYS A 190 -6.11 -14.40 -8.90
C LYS A 190 -7.28 -13.42 -8.91
N TYR A 191 -7.31 -12.50 -7.96
CA TYR A 191 -8.35 -11.47 -7.89
C TYR A 191 -8.22 -10.47 -9.05
N ILE A 192 -7.00 -10.03 -9.39
CA ILE A 192 -6.72 -9.20 -10.56
C ILE A 192 -7.20 -9.89 -11.85
N GLN A 193 -6.94 -11.18 -12.01
CA GLN A 193 -7.39 -11.97 -13.15
C GLN A 193 -8.93 -12.04 -13.21
N ARG A 194 -9.58 -12.41 -12.10
CA ARG A 194 -11.04 -12.54 -12.00
C ARG A 194 -11.78 -11.25 -12.33
N GLU A 195 -11.31 -10.15 -11.79
CA GLU A 195 -11.95 -8.84 -11.94
C GLU A 195 -11.43 -8.06 -13.17
N ASN A 196 -10.50 -8.62 -13.93
CA ASN A 196 -9.82 -7.97 -15.06
C ASN A 196 -9.28 -6.57 -14.70
N LEU A 197 -8.56 -6.48 -13.58
CA LEU A 197 -8.05 -5.22 -13.10
C LEU A 197 -6.88 -4.70 -13.94
N PRO A 198 -6.82 -3.39 -14.18
CA PRO A 198 -5.66 -2.79 -14.82
C PRO A 198 -4.42 -2.93 -13.93
N ILE A 199 -3.30 -3.30 -14.53
CA ILE A 199 -1.98 -3.35 -13.90
C ILE A 199 -0.96 -2.56 -14.71
N ILE A 200 0.13 -2.17 -14.04
CA ILE A 200 1.28 -1.59 -14.73
C ILE A 200 2.05 -2.72 -15.42
N HIS A 201 2.41 -2.52 -16.67
CA HIS A 201 3.10 -3.53 -17.48
C HIS A 201 4.47 -3.96 -16.90
N LEU A 202 5.09 -3.17 -16.03
CA LEU A 202 6.33 -3.52 -15.32
C LEU A 202 6.23 -4.82 -14.49
N TYR A 203 5.03 -5.28 -14.19
CA TYR A 203 4.82 -6.57 -13.56
C TYR A 203 4.97 -7.75 -14.52
N LEU A 204 4.78 -7.54 -15.81
CA LEU A 204 4.92 -8.57 -16.84
C LEU A 204 6.34 -8.62 -17.36
N ALA A 205 6.80 -9.80 -17.77
CA ALA A 205 8.14 -9.98 -18.29
C ALA A 205 8.34 -9.27 -19.64
N LYS A 206 9.41 -8.48 -19.72
CA LYS A 206 9.94 -7.90 -20.94
C LYS A 206 11.42 -8.26 -21.02
N GLU A 207 11.85 -8.84 -22.12
CA GLU A 207 13.26 -9.26 -22.33
C GLU A 207 13.78 -10.17 -21.22
N GLY A 208 12.92 -11.11 -20.75
CA GLY A 208 13.28 -12.07 -19.71
C GLY A 208 13.29 -11.52 -18.27
N LYS A 209 12.82 -10.30 -18.03
CA LYS A 209 12.84 -9.65 -16.70
C LYS A 209 11.53 -8.93 -16.39
N ARG A 210 11.15 -8.90 -15.12
CA ARG A 210 10.02 -8.14 -14.59
C ARG A 210 10.28 -7.61 -13.19
N TYR A 211 9.42 -6.73 -12.71
CA TYR A 211 9.43 -6.30 -11.30
C TYR A 211 8.37 -7.06 -10.51
N ARG A 212 8.73 -7.73 -9.42
CA ARG A 212 7.77 -8.37 -8.52
C ARG A 212 7.16 -7.37 -7.52
N SER A 213 7.92 -6.35 -7.16
CA SER A 213 7.48 -5.24 -6.29
C SER A 213 7.98 -3.92 -6.85
N ILE A 214 7.10 -2.93 -6.97
CA ILE A 214 7.38 -1.64 -7.62
C ILE A 214 7.41 -0.50 -6.60
N GLY A 215 8.34 0.45 -6.79
CA GLY A 215 8.48 1.64 -5.94
C GLY A 215 9.34 2.72 -6.61
N CYS A 216 10.33 3.28 -5.92
CA CYS A 216 11.31 4.18 -6.53
C CYS A 216 12.26 3.39 -7.44
N VAL A 217 12.56 3.91 -8.63
CA VAL A 217 13.44 3.27 -9.63
C VAL A 217 14.74 2.76 -9.01
N PRO A 218 15.54 3.58 -8.28
CA PRO A 218 16.81 3.11 -7.72
C PRO A 218 16.68 2.07 -6.59
N CYS A 219 15.45 1.84 -6.11
CA CYS A 219 15.19 0.92 -4.98
C CYS A 219 14.56 -0.40 -5.41
N CYS A 220 14.32 -0.60 -6.70
CA CYS A 220 13.70 -1.79 -7.25
C CYS A 220 14.67 -2.51 -8.17
N SER A 221 14.86 -3.80 -7.94
CA SER A 221 15.61 -4.66 -8.85
C SER A 221 14.64 -5.58 -9.58
N PRO A 222 14.77 -5.74 -10.90
CA PRO A 222 14.02 -6.74 -11.64
C PRO A 222 14.48 -8.14 -11.26
N ILE A 223 13.62 -9.11 -11.50
CA ILE A 223 13.89 -10.54 -11.38
C ILE A 223 13.82 -11.18 -12.77
N GLU A 224 14.53 -12.29 -12.96
CA GLU A 224 14.38 -13.15 -14.14
C GLU A 224 12.97 -13.76 -14.15
N SER A 225 12.30 -13.68 -15.29
CA SER A 225 10.95 -14.20 -15.44
C SER A 225 10.58 -14.31 -16.93
N SER A 226 9.78 -15.32 -17.25
CA SER A 226 9.14 -15.49 -18.55
C SER A 226 7.63 -15.17 -18.53
N ALA A 227 7.11 -14.72 -17.38
CA ALA A 227 5.68 -14.48 -17.20
C ALA A 227 5.22 -13.23 -17.97
N THR A 228 4.59 -13.42 -19.13
CA THR A 228 4.08 -12.36 -20.00
C THR A 228 2.60 -12.11 -19.85
N THR A 229 1.88 -13.01 -19.18
CA THR A 229 0.44 -12.92 -18.91
C THR A 229 0.17 -12.99 -17.40
N ILE A 230 -1.06 -12.63 -16.98
CA ILE A 230 -1.47 -12.76 -15.57
C ILE A 230 -1.51 -14.23 -15.15
N GLU A 231 -1.86 -15.14 -16.05
CA GLU A 231 -1.88 -16.59 -15.79
C GLU A 231 -0.46 -17.12 -15.54
N ASP A 232 0.53 -16.71 -16.35
CA ASP A 232 1.93 -17.05 -16.12
C ASP A 232 2.41 -16.54 -14.75
N MET A 233 1.99 -15.31 -14.40
CA MET A 233 2.29 -14.70 -13.10
C MET A 233 1.73 -15.52 -11.94
N ILE A 234 0.49 -15.99 -12.03
CA ILE A 234 -0.14 -16.84 -11.01
C ILE A 234 0.66 -18.13 -10.85
N ASN A 235 1.03 -18.76 -11.95
CA ASN A 235 1.80 -20.00 -11.93
C ASN A 235 3.21 -19.80 -11.35
N GLU A 236 3.89 -18.72 -11.73
CA GLU A 236 5.22 -18.37 -11.21
C GLU A 236 5.18 -18.06 -9.71
N VAL A 237 4.19 -17.27 -9.26
CA VAL A 237 4.03 -16.93 -7.84
C VAL A 237 3.69 -18.16 -7.01
N ALA A 238 2.82 -19.06 -7.51
CA ALA A 238 2.46 -20.30 -6.83
C ALA A 238 3.67 -21.24 -6.65
N ALA A 239 4.59 -21.27 -7.61
CA ALA A 239 5.82 -22.09 -7.55
C ALA A 239 6.96 -21.41 -6.77
N SER A 240 6.88 -20.12 -6.50
CA SER A 240 7.98 -19.33 -5.94
C SER A 240 8.20 -19.63 -4.45
N LYS A 241 9.47 -19.89 -4.09
CA LYS A 241 9.92 -19.99 -2.69
C LYS A 241 10.58 -18.70 -2.17
N THR A 242 10.74 -17.70 -3.02
CA THR A 242 11.39 -16.42 -2.68
C THR A 242 10.38 -15.42 -2.14
N SER A 243 10.78 -14.61 -1.16
CA SER A 243 9.96 -13.49 -0.67
C SER A 243 9.68 -12.49 -1.78
N GLU A 244 8.45 -11.96 -1.84
CA GLU A 244 8.05 -10.91 -2.78
C GLU A 244 9.00 -9.71 -2.78
N ARG A 245 9.48 -9.32 -1.62
CA ARG A 245 10.30 -8.13 -1.40
C ARG A 245 11.81 -8.37 -1.50
N ALA A 246 12.26 -9.56 -1.89
CA ALA A 246 13.69 -9.89 -2.01
C ALA A 246 14.48 -8.93 -2.93
N GLY A 247 13.80 -8.30 -3.90
CA GLY A 247 14.36 -7.29 -4.81
C GLY A 247 14.41 -5.85 -4.26
N ARG A 248 13.95 -5.60 -3.01
CA ARG A 248 13.84 -4.23 -2.46
C ARG A 248 15.10 -3.84 -1.71
N ALA A 249 15.69 -2.69 -2.08
CA ALA A 249 16.91 -2.20 -1.45
C ALA A 249 16.76 -1.92 0.06
N GLN A 250 15.57 -1.45 0.49
CA GLN A 250 15.30 -1.18 1.91
C GLN A 250 15.39 -2.44 2.78
N ASP A 251 15.04 -3.60 2.24
CA ASP A 251 14.99 -4.86 2.98
C ASP A 251 16.38 -5.54 3.02
N LYS A 252 17.33 -5.05 2.19
CA LYS A 252 18.71 -5.54 2.11
C LYS A 252 19.71 -4.72 2.95
N GLU A 253 19.40 -3.47 3.26
CA GLU A 253 20.33 -2.55 3.93
C GLU A 253 20.61 -2.95 5.39
N ASN A 254 19.56 -3.30 6.12
CA ASN A 254 19.66 -3.78 7.51
C ASN A 254 18.39 -4.58 7.83
N ILE A 255 18.54 -5.69 8.56
CA ILE A 255 17.44 -6.56 8.95
C ILE A 255 16.33 -5.84 9.73
N TYR A 256 16.67 -4.75 10.44
CA TYR A 256 15.74 -3.95 11.24
C TYR A 256 15.23 -2.69 10.53
N THR A 257 15.68 -2.39 9.30
CA THR A 257 15.30 -1.15 8.59
C THR A 257 13.77 -1.04 8.44
N MET A 258 13.12 -2.09 8.01
CA MET A 258 11.66 -2.10 7.88
C MET A 258 10.94 -1.97 9.22
N GLN A 259 11.47 -2.56 10.29
CA GLN A 259 10.90 -2.43 11.63
C GLN A 259 10.95 -0.99 12.11
N LYS A 260 12.11 -0.33 11.98
CA LYS A 260 12.28 1.08 12.34
C LYS A 260 11.39 1.99 11.51
N LEU A 261 11.33 1.78 10.19
CA LEU A 261 10.45 2.55 9.31
C LEU A 261 8.97 2.41 9.72
N ARG A 262 8.52 1.20 10.02
CA ARG A 262 7.12 0.96 10.46
C ARG A 262 6.83 1.63 11.80
N ALA A 263 7.74 1.53 12.77
CA ALA A 263 7.61 2.21 14.07
C ALA A 263 7.46 3.74 13.89
N LEU A 264 8.18 4.33 12.94
CA LEU A 264 8.11 5.76 12.60
C LEU A 264 6.88 6.15 11.75
N GLY A 265 6.00 5.21 11.45
CA GLY A 265 4.78 5.45 10.66
C GLY A 265 4.95 5.26 9.15
N TYR A 266 5.97 4.53 8.68
CA TYR A 266 6.10 4.14 7.27
C TYR A 266 4.92 3.26 6.81
N MET A 267 4.62 3.36 5.51
CA MET A 267 3.53 2.65 4.83
C MET A 267 3.68 1.13 4.81
#